data_8ed02acd7fc697e4c10c8e812a8f68d7
#
_entry.id   8ed02acd7fc697e4c10c8e812a8f68d7
#
_cell.length_a   1.000
_cell.length_b   1.000
_cell.length_c   1.000
_cell.angle_alpha   90.00
_cell.angle_beta   90.00
_cell.angle_gamma   90.00
#
_symmetry.space_group_name_H-M   'P 1'
#
loop_
_entity.id
_entity.type
_entity.pdbx_description
1 polymer ?
#
loop_
_entity_poly.entity_id
_entity_poly.type
_entity_poly.pdbx_seq_one_letter_code
_entity_poly.pdbx_strand_id
1 'polypeptide(L)'
;MSEIIHRQESFEIMGACFEVYKENGPGFLEEVYHECLKIEFRLRNIPFLSKEPLPLTYKGHRLVTSYEPDFICYDRIVLEIKAVTSVADIHRAKVKHYLKSSVLRLGLLVNFCHYPKLEHERIVL
;
A
#
# COMPACT_ATOMS: atom_id res chain seq x y z
N MET A 1 -20.38 14.04 12.84
CA MET A 1 -18.96 14.21 12.64
C MET A 1 -18.37 12.94 12.05
N SER A 2 -17.63 13.04 10.97
CA SER A 2 -17.04 11.88 10.34
C SER A 2 -15.68 11.56 11.00
N GLU A 3 -15.42 10.30 11.19
CA GLU A 3 -14.13 9.84 11.69
C GLU A 3 -13.23 9.45 10.53
N ILE A 4 -11.93 9.62 10.73
CA ILE A 4 -10.94 9.14 9.77
C ILE A 4 -10.86 7.62 9.91
N ILE A 5 -11.19 6.91 8.83
CA ILE A 5 -11.21 5.46 8.84
C ILE A 5 -9.80 4.90 9.10
N HIS A 6 -9.68 3.97 10.05
CA HIS A 6 -8.43 3.31 10.43
C HIS A 6 -7.29 4.28 10.72
N ARG A 7 -7.60 5.37 11.42
CA ARG A 7 -6.65 6.45 11.67
C ARG A 7 -5.36 5.98 12.34
N GLN A 8 -5.47 5.23 13.43
CA GLN A 8 -4.29 4.79 14.19
C GLN A 8 -3.44 3.82 13.38
N GLU A 9 -4.09 2.86 12.74
CA GLU A 9 -3.37 1.86 11.95
C GLU A 9 -2.66 2.51 10.76
N SER A 10 -3.32 3.42 10.05
CA SER A 10 -2.69 4.10 8.92
C SER A 10 -1.53 4.99 9.38
N PHE A 11 -1.64 5.62 10.54
CA PHE A 11 -0.56 6.39 11.13
C PHE A 11 0.67 5.51 11.39
N GLU A 12 0.46 4.32 11.95
CA GLU A 12 1.54 3.37 12.23
C GLU A 12 2.21 2.90 10.94
N ILE A 13 1.42 2.60 9.92
CA ILE A 13 1.95 2.18 8.61
C ILE A 13 2.79 3.29 7.99
N MET A 14 2.27 4.52 8.01
CA MET A 14 2.99 5.65 7.44
C MET A 14 4.27 5.96 8.21
N GLY A 15 4.26 5.76 9.53
CA GLY A 15 5.47 5.88 10.34
C GLY A 15 6.56 4.95 9.86
N ALA A 16 6.22 3.70 9.54
CA ALA A 16 7.16 2.74 8.98
C ALA A 16 7.66 3.19 7.61
N CYS A 17 6.77 3.69 6.76
CA CYS A 17 7.14 4.18 5.43
C CYS A 17 8.11 5.37 5.52
N PHE A 18 7.83 6.32 6.41
CA PHE A 18 8.72 7.46 6.61
C PHE A 18 10.09 7.04 7.11
N GLU A 19 10.15 6.04 7.99
CA GLU A 19 11.43 5.54 8.49
C GLU A 19 12.24 4.91 7.37
N VAL A 20 11.61 4.09 6.53
CA VAL A 20 12.28 3.47 5.39
C VAL A 20 12.78 4.54 4.41
N TYR A 21 11.99 5.56 4.15
CA TYR A 21 12.38 6.66 3.27
C TYR A 21 13.55 7.45 3.86
N LYS A 22 13.52 7.70 5.16
CA LYS A 22 14.57 8.43 5.86
C LYS A 22 15.91 7.69 5.77
N GLU A 23 15.88 6.37 5.96
CA GLU A 23 17.10 5.56 5.92
C GLU A 23 17.66 5.40 4.52
N ASN A 24 16.79 5.17 3.53
CA ASN A 24 17.21 4.81 2.18
C ASN A 24 17.25 5.98 1.19
N GLY A 25 16.34 6.93 1.32
CA GLY A 25 16.14 7.94 0.29
C GLY A 25 15.58 7.35 -1.00
N PRO A 26 15.37 8.18 -2.04
CA PRO A 26 14.92 7.69 -3.35
C PRO A 26 16.07 7.05 -4.13
N GLY A 27 15.73 6.29 -5.18
CA GLY A 27 16.70 5.78 -6.13
C GLY A 27 16.89 4.27 -6.17
N PHE A 28 16.33 3.54 -5.23
CA PHE A 28 16.40 2.09 -5.26
C PHE A 28 15.24 1.50 -6.08
N LEU A 29 15.37 0.22 -6.43
CA LEU A 29 14.29 -0.53 -7.03
C LEU A 29 13.16 -0.73 -6.04
N GLU A 30 11.95 -0.86 -6.53
CA GLU A 30 10.77 -1.07 -5.69
C GLU A 30 10.95 -2.25 -4.73
N GLU A 31 11.58 -3.33 -5.20
CA GLU A 31 11.83 -4.52 -4.39
C GLU A 31 12.63 -4.24 -3.13
N VAL A 32 13.56 -3.30 -3.19
CA VAL A 32 14.38 -2.94 -2.02
C VAL A 32 13.49 -2.33 -0.95
N TYR A 33 12.62 -1.40 -1.34
CA TYR A 33 11.69 -0.78 -0.37
C TYR A 33 10.71 -1.78 0.20
N HIS A 34 10.27 -2.74 -0.62
CA HIS A 34 9.39 -3.79 -0.17
C HIS A 34 10.04 -4.63 0.93
N GLU A 35 11.29 -5.03 0.74
CA GLU A 35 12.03 -5.79 1.74
C GLU A 35 12.26 -4.97 3.01
N CYS A 36 12.62 -3.70 2.86
CA CYS A 36 12.82 -2.81 4.01
C CYS A 36 11.54 -2.65 4.82
N LEU A 37 10.40 -2.53 4.15
CA LEU A 37 9.11 -2.42 4.84
C LEU A 37 8.77 -3.69 5.61
N LYS A 38 9.06 -4.85 5.06
CA LYS A 38 8.83 -6.11 5.81
C LYS A 38 9.60 -6.11 7.11
N ILE A 39 10.85 -5.66 7.08
CA ILE A 39 11.69 -5.57 8.27
C ILE A 39 11.11 -4.55 9.24
N GLU A 40 10.79 -3.36 8.75
CA GLU A 40 10.30 -2.29 9.60
C GLU A 40 8.95 -2.63 10.23
N PHE A 41 8.06 -3.26 9.48
CA PHE A 41 6.78 -3.71 10.02
C PHE A 41 6.96 -4.72 11.15
N ARG A 42 7.91 -5.65 11.00
CA ARG A 42 8.20 -6.62 12.06
C ARG A 42 8.79 -5.95 13.30
N LEU A 43 9.69 -5.00 13.10
CA LEU A 43 10.28 -4.24 14.20
C LEU A 43 9.22 -3.46 14.99
N ARG A 44 8.18 -3.00 14.32
CA ARG A 44 7.09 -2.21 14.92
C ARG A 44 5.89 -3.05 15.33
N ASN A 45 5.95 -4.35 15.13
CA ASN A 45 4.83 -5.27 15.40
C ASN A 45 3.56 -4.90 14.62
N ILE A 46 3.73 -4.45 13.37
CA ILE A 46 2.61 -4.18 12.47
C ILE A 46 2.30 -5.48 11.73
N PRO A 47 1.10 -6.06 11.92
CA PRO A 47 0.74 -7.28 11.22
C PRO A 47 0.50 -7.01 9.74
N PHE A 48 1.06 -7.86 8.89
CA PHE A 48 0.90 -7.69 7.44
C PHE A 48 0.91 -9.01 6.70
N LEU A 49 0.28 -9.00 5.54
CA LEU A 49 0.40 -10.05 4.53
C LEU A 49 1.09 -9.39 3.33
N SER A 50 2.05 -10.09 2.73
CA SER A 50 2.79 -9.59 1.58
C SER A 50 2.37 -10.35 0.34
N LYS A 51 1.92 -9.61 -0.67
CA LYS A 51 1.53 -10.16 -1.98
C LYS A 51 0.50 -11.29 -1.88
N GLU A 52 -0.45 -11.12 -0.99
CA GLU A 52 -1.55 -12.07 -0.82
C GLU A 52 -2.52 -11.93 -1.98
N PRO A 53 -2.81 -13.00 -2.75
CA PRO A 53 -3.70 -12.90 -3.90
C PRO A 53 -5.12 -12.52 -3.51
N LEU A 54 -5.68 -11.53 -4.20
CA LEU A 54 -7.09 -11.18 -4.10
C LEU A 54 -7.79 -11.69 -5.36
N PRO A 55 -8.88 -12.46 -5.21
CA PRO A 55 -9.59 -12.96 -6.38
C PRO A 55 -10.29 -11.82 -7.12
N LEU A 56 -10.29 -11.92 -8.45
CA LEU A 56 -10.99 -11.00 -9.31
C LEU A 56 -12.18 -11.71 -9.96
N THR A 57 -13.25 -10.95 -10.22
CA THR A 57 -14.42 -11.48 -10.91
C THR A 57 -14.82 -10.57 -12.06
N TYR A 58 -15.46 -11.18 -13.06
CA TYR A 58 -16.09 -10.44 -14.16
C TYR A 58 -17.51 -10.97 -14.34
N LYS A 59 -18.49 -10.12 -14.12
CA LYS A 59 -19.92 -10.48 -14.21
C LYS A 59 -20.23 -11.75 -13.41
N GLY A 60 -19.69 -11.83 -12.18
CA GLY A 60 -19.89 -12.96 -11.30
C GLY A 60 -19.02 -14.18 -11.59
N HIS A 61 -18.23 -14.15 -12.65
CA HIS A 61 -17.32 -15.25 -12.99
C HIS A 61 -15.93 -15.00 -12.43
N ARG A 62 -15.40 -15.97 -11.71
CA ARG A 62 -14.05 -15.84 -11.14
C ARG A 62 -13.01 -15.94 -12.26
N LEU A 63 -12.08 -14.98 -12.28
CA LEU A 63 -10.99 -14.98 -13.24
C LEU A 63 -9.86 -15.90 -12.75
N VAL A 64 -9.09 -16.41 -13.71
CA VAL A 64 -7.87 -17.15 -13.41
C VAL A 64 -6.81 -16.20 -12.82
N THR A 65 -6.77 -14.97 -13.35
CA THR A 65 -5.86 -13.94 -12.88
C THR A 65 -6.33 -13.43 -11.52
N SER A 66 -5.40 -13.33 -10.58
CA SER A 66 -5.65 -12.72 -9.29
C SER A 66 -4.83 -11.44 -9.16
N TYR A 67 -5.10 -10.69 -8.14
CA TYR A 67 -4.43 -9.45 -7.84
C TYR A 67 -3.60 -9.59 -6.58
N GLU A 68 -2.36 -9.13 -6.60
CA GLU A 68 -1.46 -9.24 -5.46
C GLU A 68 -1.04 -7.86 -4.98
N PRO A 69 -1.75 -7.26 -4.01
CA PRO A 69 -1.29 -6.00 -3.43
C PRO A 69 0.04 -6.20 -2.72
N ASP A 70 0.87 -5.16 -2.67
CA ASP A 70 2.16 -5.26 -2.01
C ASP A 70 2.02 -5.69 -0.57
N PHE A 71 1.09 -5.06 0.16
CA PHE A 71 0.80 -5.41 1.56
C PHE A 71 -0.67 -5.25 1.86
N ILE A 72 -1.16 -6.10 2.77
CA ILE A 72 -2.42 -5.87 3.47
C ILE A 72 -2.05 -5.83 4.95
N CYS A 73 -2.22 -4.66 5.58
CA CYS A 73 -1.84 -4.45 6.97
C CYS A 73 -3.07 -4.45 7.86
N TYR A 74 -2.94 -5.07 9.04
CA TYR A 74 -4.03 -5.16 10.04
C TYR A 74 -5.30 -5.81 9.48
N ASP A 75 -5.19 -6.61 8.42
CA ASP A 75 -6.32 -7.19 7.69
C ASP A 75 -7.33 -6.15 7.19
N ARG A 76 -6.96 -4.88 7.14
CA ARG A 76 -7.89 -3.77 6.86
C ARG A 76 -7.40 -2.78 5.83
N ILE A 77 -6.11 -2.66 5.60
CA ILE A 77 -5.53 -1.58 4.80
C ILE A 77 -4.64 -2.14 3.73
N VAL A 78 -4.96 -1.82 2.48
CA VAL A 78 -4.11 -2.14 1.35
C VAL A 78 -3.01 -1.09 1.27
N LEU A 79 -1.77 -1.53 1.19
CA LEU A 79 -0.63 -0.64 0.95
C LEU A 79 0.00 -1.02 -0.39
N GLU A 80 0.01 -0.06 -1.31
CA GLU A 80 0.69 -0.19 -2.59
C GLU A 80 1.89 0.74 -2.59
N ILE A 81 3.05 0.20 -2.96
CA ILE A 81 4.27 0.99 -3.03
C ILE A 81 4.71 1.17 -4.47
N LYS A 82 5.38 2.27 -4.73
CA LYS A 82 5.95 2.61 -6.03
C LYS A 82 7.35 3.15 -5.86
N ALA A 83 8.14 3.02 -6.93
CA ALA A 83 9.47 3.59 -7.01
C ALA A 83 9.61 4.30 -8.35
N VAL A 84 8.81 5.37 -8.51
CA VAL A 84 8.70 6.15 -9.76
C VAL A 84 8.93 7.63 -9.47
N THR A 85 9.10 8.44 -10.51
CA THR A 85 9.33 9.87 -10.32
C THR A 85 8.13 10.54 -9.65
N SER A 86 6.93 10.21 -10.08
CA SER A 86 5.70 10.68 -9.45
C SER A 86 4.56 9.70 -9.69
N VAL A 87 3.61 9.69 -8.77
CA VAL A 87 2.42 8.84 -8.86
C VAL A 87 1.51 9.36 -9.99
N ALA A 88 0.98 8.44 -10.78
CA ALA A 88 0.07 8.74 -11.88
C ALA A 88 -1.33 8.20 -11.60
N ASP A 89 -2.31 8.66 -12.37
CA ASP A 89 -3.70 8.24 -12.21
C ASP A 89 -3.90 6.73 -12.36
N ILE A 90 -3.09 6.08 -13.18
CA ILE A 90 -3.17 4.62 -13.33
C ILE A 90 -2.83 3.91 -12.01
N HIS A 91 -1.92 4.46 -11.22
CA HIS A 91 -1.57 3.90 -9.92
C HIS A 91 -2.74 4.02 -8.95
N ARG A 92 -3.43 5.16 -8.96
CA ARG A 92 -4.60 5.40 -8.11
C ARG A 92 -5.76 4.49 -8.50
N ALA A 93 -5.98 4.34 -9.81
CA ALA A 93 -7.03 3.47 -10.33
C ALA A 93 -6.81 2.02 -9.88
N LYS A 94 -5.56 1.58 -9.89
CA LYS A 94 -5.20 0.23 -9.46
C LYS A 94 -5.57 -0.02 -8.01
N VAL A 95 -5.27 0.91 -7.12
CA VAL A 95 -5.66 0.80 -5.71
C VAL A 95 -7.18 0.76 -5.56
N LYS A 96 -7.89 1.59 -6.30
CA LYS A 96 -9.36 1.60 -6.28
C LYS A 96 -9.94 0.26 -6.73
N HIS A 97 -9.33 -0.37 -7.73
CA HIS A 97 -9.75 -1.71 -8.17
C HIS A 97 -9.56 -2.76 -7.09
N TYR A 98 -8.46 -2.70 -6.34
CA TYR A 98 -8.24 -3.58 -5.20
C TYR A 98 -9.35 -3.43 -4.18
N LEU A 99 -9.69 -2.20 -3.82
CA LEU A 99 -10.70 -1.94 -2.82
C LEU A 99 -12.08 -2.41 -3.28
N LYS A 100 -12.39 -2.23 -4.58
CA LYS A 100 -13.65 -2.71 -5.14
C LYS A 100 -13.74 -4.23 -5.19
N SER A 101 -12.61 -4.90 -5.38
CA SER A 101 -12.57 -6.37 -5.47
C SER A 101 -12.53 -7.05 -4.11
N SER A 102 -12.37 -6.29 -3.04
CA SER A 102 -12.30 -6.79 -1.67
C SER A 102 -13.36 -6.10 -0.82
N VAL A 103 -13.43 -6.46 0.46
CA VAL A 103 -14.29 -5.74 1.41
C VAL A 103 -13.53 -4.61 2.11
N LEU A 104 -12.30 -4.36 1.69
CA LEU A 104 -11.47 -3.34 2.32
C LEU A 104 -11.85 -1.96 1.80
N ARG A 105 -11.75 -0.96 2.66
CA ARG A 105 -12.21 0.39 2.37
C ARG A 105 -11.10 1.42 2.27
N LEU A 106 -9.90 1.10 2.74
CA LEU A 106 -8.78 2.03 2.76
C LEU A 106 -7.58 1.47 2.03
N GLY A 107 -7.03 2.28 1.14
CA GLY A 107 -5.74 2.02 0.52
C GLY A 107 -4.78 3.16 0.78
N LEU A 108 -3.51 2.83 0.91
CA LEU A 108 -2.43 3.79 0.99
C LEU A 108 -1.53 3.55 -0.21
N LEU A 109 -1.25 4.61 -0.95
CA LEU A 109 -0.35 4.58 -2.10
C LEU A 109 0.88 5.39 -1.72
N VAL A 110 2.06 4.76 -1.74
CA VAL A 110 3.30 5.38 -1.27
C VAL A 110 4.38 5.23 -2.32
N ASN A 111 4.99 6.35 -2.70
CA ASN A 111 6.04 6.38 -3.71
C ASN A 111 7.37 6.78 -3.08
N PHE A 112 8.31 5.83 -3.05
CA PHE A 112 9.61 6.00 -2.39
C PHE A 112 10.65 6.72 -3.23
N CYS A 113 10.42 6.90 -4.53
CA CYS A 113 11.38 7.58 -5.39
C CYS A 113 11.02 9.02 -5.71
N HIS A 114 9.98 9.55 -5.08
CA HIS A 114 9.69 10.98 -5.14
C HIS A 114 10.68 11.75 -4.28
N TYR A 115 11.11 12.92 -4.77
CA TYR A 115 12.06 13.77 -4.07
C TYR A 115 11.50 15.20 -4.06
N PRO A 116 11.67 15.99 -2.99
CA PRO A 116 12.45 15.72 -1.76
C PRO A 116 11.66 15.06 -0.63
N LYS A 117 10.40 14.77 -0.83
CA LYS A 117 9.52 14.19 0.19
C LYS A 117 8.95 12.87 -0.28
N LEU A 118 8.69 11.99 0.66
CA LEU A 118 7.90 10.79 0.40
C LEU A 118 6.53 11.22 -0.13
N GLU A 119 6.14 10.72 -1.30
CA GLU A 119 4.84 11.00 -1.88
C GLU A 119 3.86 9.91 -1.42
N HIS A 120 2.71 10.31 -0.89
CA HIS A 120 1.74 9.35 -0.41
C HIS A 120 0.32 9.89 -0.54
N GLU A 121 -0.62 8.98 -0.72
CA GLU A 121 -2.03 9.32 -0.83
C GLU A 121 -2.86 8.31 -0.08
N ARG A 122 -3.94 8.79 0.49
CA ARG A 122 -4.95 8.00 1.17
C ARG A 122 -6.15 7.87 0.23
N ILE A 123 -6.53 6.64 -0.09
CA ILE A 123 -7.63 6.35 -1.01
C ILE A 123 -8.71 5.60 -0.25
N VAL A 124 -9.89 6.18 -0.18
CA VAL A 124 -11.03 5.60 0.54
C VAL A 124 -12.14 5.29 -0.47
N LEU A 125 -12.75 4.14 -0.32
CA LEU A 125 -13.84 3.73 -1.19
C LEU A 125 -15.18 3.85 -0.47
#